data_3af1457740604dd3d4d9f90afbf7af72
#
_entry.id   3af1457740604dd3d4d9f90afbf7af72
#
_cell.length_a   1.000
_cell.length_b   1.000
_cell.length_c   1.000
_cell.angle_alpha   90.00
_cell.angle_beta   90.00
_cell.angle_gamma   90.00
#
_symmetry.space_group_name_H-M   'P 1'
#
loop_
_entity.id
_entity.type
_entity.pdbx_description
1 polymer ?
#
loop_
_entity_poly.entity_id
_entity_poly.type
_entity_poly.pdbx_seq_one_letter_code
_entity_poly.pdbx_strand_id
1 'polypeptide(L)'
;MSLCFNNIQIFTGENFSLHQEINDEINNNFSHVALLYPEQSPSAFKREPSDIRLLIVIDGTWKKAFKIYSLSVNLHSLPKISFFDKIKSSYRIRSSSKTNSLSSLEATNKALEKIEPDLDTKALTKLFEKMIDFQIEKMGEEIFTKNYDKKKGSD
;
A
#
# COMPACT_ATOMS: atom_id res chain seq x y z
N MET A 1 -5.99 -8.80 -1.54
CA MET A 1 -6.80 -7.68 -2.09
C MET A 1 -7.74 -8.11 -3.21
N SER A 2 -7.31 -8.91 -4.20
CA SER A 2 -8.16 -9.33 -5.33
C SER A 2 -9.48 -10.03 -4.94
N LEU A 3 -9.55 -10.66 -3.78
CA LEU A 3 -10.77 -11.28 -3.26
C LEU A 3 -11.78 -10.29 -2.68
N CYS A 4 -11.41 -9.05 -2.49
CA CYS A 4 -12.24 -8.03 -1.83
C CYS A 4 -12.74 -6.94 -2.78
N PHE A 5 -12.18 -6.85 -3.99
CA PHE A 5 -12.50 -5.81 -4.96
C PHE A 5 -12.80 -6.44 -6.32
N ASN A 6 -13.89 -6.01 -6.95
CA ASN A 6 -14.29 -6.50 -8.27
C ASN A 6 -13.43 -5.90 -9.41
N ASN A 7 -12.89 -4.71 -9.19
CA ASN A 7 -12.15 -3.93 -10.19
C ASN A 7 -10.67 -3.84 -9.83
N ILE A 8 -9.99 -4.98 -9.73
CA ILE A 8 -8.55 -5.02 -9.47
C ILE A 8 -7.84 -5.85 -10.55
N GLN A 9 -6.77 -5.30 -11.08
CA GLN A 9 -5.84 -6.00 -11.96
C GLN A 9 -4.51 -6.18 -11.24
N ILE A 10 -3.89 -7.34 -11.40
CA ILE A 10 -2.61 -7.67 -10.76
C ILE A 10 -1.60 -8.02 -11.82
N PHE A 11 -0.51 -7.27 -11.84
CA PHE A 11 0.62 -7.48 -12.75
C PHE A 11 1.83 -7.94 -11.95
N THR A 12 2.55 -8.93 -12.47
CA THR A 12 3.74 -9.48 -11.82
C THR A 12 4.98 -9.12 -12.62
N GLY A 13 5.95 -8.48 -11.97
CA GLY A 13 7.18 -8.05 -12.62
C GLY A 13 7.98 -7.07 -11.78
N GLU A 14 9.05 -6.53 -12.35
CA GLU A 14 9.90 -5.53 -11.70
C GLU A 14 10.05 -4.24 -12.53
N ASN A 15 9.86 -4.31 -13.84
CA ASN A 15 9.92 -3.16 -14.75
C ASN A 15 8.66 -3.15 -15.62
N PHE A 16 7.86 -2.10 -15.47
CA PHE A 16 6.60 -1.93 -16.18
C PHE A 16 6.62 -0.78 -17.19
N SER A 17 7.80 -0.20 -17.50
CA SER A 17 7.93 0.95 -18.41
C SER A 17 7.30 0.72 -19.78
N LEU A 18 7.43 -0.49 -20.31
CA LEU A 18 6.91 -0.87 -21.63
C LEU A 18 5.72 -1.84 -21.55
N HIS A 19 5.12 -1.99 -20.38
CA HIS A 19 3.96 -2.87 -20.22
C HIS A 19 2.73 -2.23 -20.84
N GLN A 20 2.29 -2.79 -21.99
CA GLN A 20 1.24 -2.17 -22.81
C GLN A 20 -0.04 -1.89 -22.04
N GLU A 21 -0.59 -2.92 -21.38
CA GLU A 21 -1.87 -2.82 -20.67
C GLU A 21 -1.84 -1.77 -19.54
N ILE A 22 -0.73 -1.72 -18.77
CA ILE A 22 -0.56 -0.69 -17.72
C ILE A 22 -0.49 0.71 -18.33
N ASN A 23 0.23 0.87 -19.44
CA ASN A 23 0.36 2.16 -20.10
C ASN A 23 -0.97 2.61 -20.71
N ASP A 24 -1.75 1.68 -21.27
CA ASP A 24 -3.08 1.97 -21.79
C ASP A 24 -4.04 2.41 -20.67
N GLU A 25 -4.02 1.72 -19.53
CA GLU A 25 -4.81 2.12 -18.35
C GLU A 25 -4.40 3.51 -17.82
N ILE A 26 -3.09 3.80 -17.73
CA ILE A 26 -2.59 5.11 -17.33
C ILE A 26 -3.07 6.18 -18.31
N ASN A 27 -2.97 5.95 -19.61
CA ASN A 27 -3.35 6.93 -20.65
C ASN A 27 -4.86 7.16 -20.66
N ASN A 28 -5.66 6.11 -20.56
CA ASN A 28 -7.12 6.20 -20.53
C ASN A 28 -7.63 6.95 -19.29
N ASN A 29 -6.88 6.89 -18.20
CA ASN A 29 -7.23 7.53 -16.93
C ASN A 29 -6.28 8.69 -16.57
N PHE A 30 -5.57 9.28 -17.52
CA PHE A 30 -4.50 10.25 -17.26
C PHE A 30 -4.89 11.39 -16.33
N SER A 31 -6.13 11.88 -16.44
CA SER A 31 -6.67 12.92 -15.56
C SER A 31 -7.12 12.41 -14.18
N HIS A 32 -7.19 11.11 -13.97
CA HIS A 32 -7.79 10.48 -12.77
C HIS A 32 -6.92 9.39 -12.15
N VAL A 33 -5.68 9.24 -12.61
CA VAL A 33 -4.73 8.25 -12.07
C VAL A 33 -3.90 8.84 -10.94
N ALA A 34 -3.62 8.01 -9.93
CA ALA A 34 -2.64 8.30 -8.89
C ALA A 34 -1.83 7.07 -8.50
N LEU A 35 -0.60 7.29 -8.06
CA LEU A 35 0.29 6.26 -7.54
C LEU A 35 0.34 6.33 -6.02
N LEU A 36 0.04 5.23 -5.35
CA LEU A 36 0.25 5.10 -3.91
C LEU A 36 1.73 4.85 -3.64
N TYR A 37 2.45 5.90 -3.30
CA TYR A 37 3.90 5.85 -3.07
C TYR A 37 4.34 6.97 -2.13
N PRO A 38 5.31 6.71 -1.21
CA PRO A 38 5.83 7.75 -0.33
C PRO A 38 6.43 8.91 -1.11
N GLU A 39 6.07 10.10 -0.71
CA GLU A 39 6.62 11.33 -1.24
C GLU A 39 7.30 12.13 -0.14
N GLN A 40 8.33 12.86 -0.49
CA GLN A 40 9.11 13.63 0.50
C GLN A 40 8.51 15.00 0.81
N SER A 41 7.53 15.45 0.01
CA SER A 41 6.91 16.77 0.19
C SER A 41 5.39 16.70 0.11
N PRO A 42 4.65 17.30 1.07
CA PRO A 42 3.19 17.34 1.07
C PRO A 42 2.59 18.13 -0.10
N SER A 43 3.37 19.00 -0.72
CA SER A 43 2.91 19.92 -1.76
C SER A 43 2.77 19.32 -3.15
N ALA A 44 3.16 18.07 -3.34
CA ALA A 44 3.22 17.46 -4.65
C ALA A 44 1.91 16.81 -5.10
N PHE A 45 0.98 16.53 -4.19
CA PHE A 45 -0.33 16.01 -4.58
C PHE A 45 -1.24 17.15 -5.05
N LYS A 46 -1.36 17.30 -6.36
CA LYS A 46 -2.15 18.36 -6.99
C LYS A 46 -3.56 17.92 -7.39
N ARG A 47 -4.03 16.76 -6.93
CA ARG A 47 -5.38 16.26 -7.23
C ARG A 47 -6.18 16.07 -5.97
N GLU A 48 -7.45 16.41 -6.04
CA GLU A 48 -8.40 16.04 -5.00
C GLU A 48 -8.58 14.52 -5.01
N PRO A 49 -8.55 13.86 -3.85
CA PRO A 49 -8.74 12.41 -3.77
C PRO A 49 -10.00 11.92 -4.47
N SER A 50 -11.10 12.67 -4.40
CA SER A 50 -12.37 12.37 -5.05
C SER A 50 -12.31 12.29 -6.58
N ASP A 51 -11.29 12.86 -7.20
CA ASP A 51 -11.10 12.83 -8.65
C ASP A 51 -10.39 11.57 -9.14
N ILE A 52 -9.86 10.76 -8.22
CA ILE A 52 -9.10 9.56 -8.57
C ILE A 52 -10.05 8.43 -8.94
N ARG A 53 -9.81 7.83 -10.10
CA ARG A 53 -10.54 6.66 -10.63
C ARG A 53 -9.64 5.44 -10.79
N LEU A 54 -8.33 5.66 -10.92
CA LEU A 54 -7.33 4.62 -11.02
C LEU A 54 -6.26 4.82 -9.94
N LEU A 55 -6.15 3.88 -9.02
CA LEU A 55 -5.09 3.85 -8.00
C LEU A 55 -4.09 2.76 -8.31
N ILE A 56 -2.86 3.14 -8.60
CA ILE A 56 -1.75 2.21 -8.80
C ILE A 56 -1.06 1.97 -7.46
N VAL A 57 -0.91 0.69 -7.10
CA VAL A 57 -0.27 0.26 -5.85
C VAL A 57 0.92 -0.65 -6.16
N ILE A 58 2.09 -0.31 -5.64
CA ILE A 58 3.26 -1.19 -5.71
C ILE A 58 3.31 -2.06 -4.46
N ASP A 59 3.12 -3.37 -4.62
CA ASP A 59 3.16 -4.31 -3.51
C ASP A 59 4.51 -4.98 -3.36
N GLY A 60 5.02 -5.02 -2.13
CA GLY A 60 6.29 -5.65 -1.79
C GLY A 60 6.98 -5.05 -0.56
N THR A 61 8.18 -5.56 -0.28
CA THR A 61 9.05 -4.92 0.71
C THR A 61 9.50 -3.53 0.21
N TRP A 62 9.89 -2.64 1.10
CA TRP A 62 10.40 -1.31 0.72
C TRP A 62 11.49 -1.37 -0.36
N LYS A 63 12.41 -2.33 -0.24
CA LYS A 63 13.48 -2.55 -1.23
C LYS A 63 12.92 -2.95 -2.59
N LYS A 64 11.93 -3.85 -2.63
CA LYS A 64 11.26 -4.26 -3.88
C LYS A 64 10.43 -3.13 -4.47
N ALA A 65 9.62 -2.46 -3.66
CA ALA A 65 8.79 -1.34 -4.11
C ALA A 65 9.66 -0.20 -4.70
N PHE A 66 10.78 0.12 -4.06
CA PHE A 66 11.75 1.09 -4.59
C PHE A 66 12.35 0.63 -5.93
N LYS A 67 12.74 -0.65 -6.04
CA LYS A 67 13.27 -1.20 -7.29
C LYS A 67 12.26 -1.11 -8.42
N ILE A 68 11.01 -1.56 -8.17
CA ILE A 68 9.93 -1.50 -9.15
C ILE A 68 9.69 -0.05 -9.60
N TYR A 69 9.54 0.86 -8.65
CA TYR A 69 9.35 2.28 -8.94
C TYR A 69 10.51 2.84 -9.78
N SER A 70 11.76 2.59 -9.37
CA SER A 70 12.96 3.11 -10.07
C SER A 70 13.08 2.60 -11.50
N LEU A 71 12.69 1.35 -11.77
CA LEU A 71 12.74 0.75 -13.09
C LEU A 71 11.55 1.14 -13.99
N SER A 72 10.42 1.48 -13.39
CA SER A 72 9.16 1.77 -14.10
C SER A 72 9.01 3.29 -14.32
N VAL A 73 9.73 3.83 -15.30
CA VAL A 73 9.81 5.28 -15.55
C VAL A 73 8.46 5.92 -15.89
N ASN A 74 7.53 5.16 -16.45
CA ASN A 74 6.15 5.58 -16.73
C ASN A 74 5.36 5.95 -15.45
N LEU A 75 5.78 5.45 -14.28
CA LEU A 75 5.16 5.78 -12.99
C LEU A 75 5.70 7.07 -12.37
N HIS A 76 6.83 7.60 -12.85
CA HIS A 76 7.51 8.73 -12.19
C HIS A 76 6.73 10.04 -12.30
N SER A 77 6.03 10.25 -13.41
CA SER A 77 5.24 11.45 -13.69
C SER A 77 3.86 11.44 -13.04
N LEU A 78 3.43 10.31 -12.48
CA LEU A 78 2.10 10.19 -11.89
C LEU A 78 1.98 11.00 -10.59
N PRO A 79 0.84 11.66 -10.36
CA PRO A 79 0.51 12.21 -9.05
C PRO A 79 0.59 11.13 -7.97
N LYS A 80 1.18 11.46 -6.82
CA LYS A 80 1.34 10.49 -5.73
C LYS A 80 0.38 10.76 -4.59
N ILE A 81 -0.18 9.67 -4.03
CA ILE A 81 -0.82 9.69 -2.71
C ILE A 81 0.20 9.19 -1.69
N SER A 82 0.43 9.98 -0.67
CA SER A 82 1.25 9.60 0.47
C SER A 82 0.59 10.01 1.79
N PHE A 83 0.98 9.33 2.87
CA PHE A 83 0.49 9.62 4.21
C PHE A 83 1.64 10.10 5.06
N PHE A 84 1.56 11.35 5.52
CA PHE A 84 2.55 11.97 6.40
C PHE A 84 2.19 11.81 7.89
N ASP A 85 0.95 11.43 8.17
CA ASP A 85 0.48 11.23 9.54
C ASP A 85 1.20 10.05 10.20
N LYS A 86 1.46 10.17 11.50
CA LYS A 86 1.98 9.07 12.32
C LYS A 86 0.89 8.00 12.51
N ILE A 87 0.60 7.24 11.45
CA ILE A 87 -0.38 6.17 11.49
C ILE A 87 0.30 4.94 12.07
N LYS A 88 -0.22 4.46 13.20
CA LYS A 88 0.27 3.23 13.82
C LYS A 88 -0.18 2.04 12.97
N SER A 89 0.76 1.24 12.46
CA SER A 89 0.44 0.01 11.74
C SER A 89 -0.15 -1.04 12.69
N SER A 90 -1.19 -1.72 12.23
CA SER A 90 -1.78 -2.88 12.91
C SER A 90 -1.03 -4.20 12.60
N TYR A 91 -0.01 -4.15 11.74
CA TYR A 91 0.73 -5.34 11.30
C TYR A 91 1.71 -5.83 12.36
N ARG A 92 1.19 -6.55 13.37
CA ARG A 92 1.93 -7.00 14.58
C ARG A 92 3.11 -7.92 14.30
N ILE A 93 3.11 -8.64 13.17
CA ILE A 93 4.16 -9.59 12.76
C ILE A 93 5.17 -9.01 11.77
N ARG A 94 5.25 -7.67 11.67
CA ARG A 94 6.23 -6.99 10.83
C ARG A 94 7.27 -6.29 11.70
N SER A 95 8.53 -6.73 11.63
CA SER A 95 9.64 -5.95 12.16
C SER A 95 10.07 -4.93 11.11
N SER A 96 9.58 -3.69 11.22
CA SER A 96 10.09 -2.58 10.43
C SER A 96 10.99 -1.71 11.30
N SER A 97 12.18 -1.40 10.83
CA SER A 97 13.06 -0.41 11.47
C SER A 97 12.58 1.03 11.27
N LYS A 98 11.58 1.25 10.43
CA LYS A 98 10.97 2.56 10.20
C LYS A 98 9.68 2.66 11.01
N THR A 99 9.64 3.55 11.99
CA THR A 99 8.42 4.02 12.62
C THR A 99 7.48 4.54 11.53
N ASN A 100 6.20 4.13 11.56
CA ASN A 100 5.12 4.52 10.63
C ASN A 100 5.15 3.83 9.23
N SER A 101 5.72 2.64 9.08
CA SER A 101 5.57 1.93 7.82
C SER A 101 4.32 1.07 7.81
N LEU A 102 3.31 1.51 7.07
CA LEU A 102 2.12 0.72 6.75
C LEU A 102 2.47 -0.45 5.83
N SER A 103 1.73 -1.55 5.92
CA SER A 103 1.71 -2.55 4.86
C SER A 103 1.04 -1.97 3.61
N SER A 104 1.28 -2.56 2.44
CA SER A 104 0.61 -2.15 1.19
C SER A 104 -0.91 -2.19 1.34
N LEU A 105 -1.44 -3.18 2.06
CA LEU A 105 -2.87 -3.30 2.31
C LEU A 105 -3.42 -2.18 3.19
N GLU A 106 -2.73 -1.87 4.31
CA GLU A 106 -3.13 -0.74 5.17
C GLU A 106 -3.06 0.59 4.44
N ALA A 107 -1.99 0.81 3.67
CA ALA A 107 -1.84 2.02 2.88
C ALA A 107 -2.93 2.14 1.81
N THR A 108 -3.26 1.03 1.12
CA THR A 108 -4.36 0.99 0.15
C THR A 108 -5.69 1.30 0.80
N ASN A 109 -5.97 0.68 1.95
CA ASN A 109 -7.21 0.94 2.70
C ASN A 109 -7.36 2.43 3.05
N LYS A 110 -6.30 3.06 3.54
CA LYS A 110 -6.27 4.49 3.85
C LYS A 110 -6.41 5.38 2.61
N ALA A 111 -5.87 4.96 1.48
CA ALA A 111 -6.06 5.67 0.22
C ALA A 111 -7.52 5.62 -0.22
N LEU A 112 -8.13 4.43 -0.17
CA LEU A 112 -9.54 4.23 -0.53
C LEU A 112 -10.49 5.02 0.37
N GLU A 113 -10.25 5.06 1.69
CA GLU A 113 -11.04 5.90 2.62
C GLU A 113 -11.01 7.41 2.25
N LYS A 114 -9.92 7.88 1.61
CA LYS A 114 -9.82 9.27 1.13
C LYS A 114 -10.44 9.47 -0.25
N ILE A 115 -10.33 8.48 -1.12
CA ILE A 115 -10.84 8.53 -2.50
C ILE A 115 -12.36 8.36 -2.52
N GLU A 116 -12.85 7.41 -1.74
CA GLU A 116 -14.28 7.06 -1.63
C GLU A 116 -14.67 6.96 -0.14
N PRO A 117 -15.01 8.07 0.52
CA PRO A 117 -15.33 8.08 1.95
C PRO A 117 -16.51 7.18 2.34
N ASP A 118 -17.43 6.93 1.41
CA ASP A 118 -18.61 6.08 1.61
C ASP A 118 -18.32 4.58 1.40
N LEU A 119 -17.11 4.21 0.95
CA LEU A 119 -16.72 2.83 0.74
C LEU A 119 -16.53 2.12 2.09
N ASP A 120 -17.27 1.02 2.32
CA ASP A 120 -17.06 0.20 3.52
C ASP A 120 -15.78 -0.64 3.43
N THR A 121 -14.69 -0.10 3.96
CA THR A 121 -13.39 -0.75 4.03
C THR A 121 -13.22 -1.66 5.26
N LYS A 122 -14.22 -1.73 6.15
CA LYS A 122 -14.16 -2.52 7.40
C LYS A 122 -13.96 -4.01 7.14
N ALA A 123 -14.56 -4.53 6.06
CA ALA A 123 -14.39 -5.93 5.67
C ALA A 123 -12.93 -6.25 5.37
N LEU A 124 -12.23 -5.35 4.66
CA LEU A 124 -10.81 -5.49 4.33
C LEU A 124 -9.93 -5.45 5.59
N THR A 125 -10.21 -4.51 6.49
CA THR A 125 -9.51 -4.39 7.77
C THR A 125 -9.66 -5.64 8.61
N LYS A 126 -10.91 -6.14 8.76
CA LYS A 126 -11.19 -7.38 9.50
C LYS A 126 -10.51 -8.61 8.90
N LEU A 127 -10.48 -8.71 7.56
CA LEU A 127 -9.79 -9.80 6.87
C LEU A 127 -8.28 -9.74 7.14
N PHE A 128 -7.70 -8.56 7.11
CA PHE A 128 -6.29 -8.35 7.41
C PHE A 128 -5.94 -8.75 8.85
N GLU A 129 -6.74 -8.34 9.83
CA GLU A 129 -6.57 -8.71 11.23
C GLU A 129 -6.65 -10.22 11.43
N LYS A 130 -7.65 -10.89 10.85
CA LYS A 130 -7.79 -12.35 10.90
C LYS A 130 -6.60 -13.07 10.25
N MET A 131 -6.08 -12.53 9.14
CA MET A 131 -4.89 -13.09 8.50
C MET A 131 -3.67 -13.01 9.42
N ILE A 132 -3.51 -11.88 10.13
CA ILE A 132 -2.43 -11.70 11.11
C ILE A 132 -2.60 -12.66 12.28
N ASP A 133 -3.81 -12.78 12.84
CA ASP A 133 -4.10 -13.69 13.94
C ASP A 133 -3.81 -15.13 13.55
N PHE A 134 -4.23 -15.55 12.36
CA PHE A 134 -3.93 -16.89 11.84
C PHE A 134 -2.42 -17.13 11.68
N GLN A 135 -1.67 -16.14 11.20
CA GLN A 135 -0.22 -16.26 11.06
C GLN A 135 0.47 -16.37 12.42
N ILE A 136 0.02 -15.60 13.42
CA ILE A 136 0.52 -15.70 14.81
C ILE A 136 0.23 -17.07 15.38
N GLU A 137 -0.98 -17.58 15.22
CA GLU A 137 -1.37 -18.93 15.67
C GLU A 137 -0.47 -20.01 15.05
N LYS A 138 -0.24 -19.95 13.72
CA LYS A 138 0.62 -20.90 13.01
C LYS A 138 2.10 -20.79 13.38
N MET A 139 2.56 -19.59 13.72
CA MET A 139 3.93 -19.33 14.15
C MET A 139 4.18 -19.87 15.57
N GLY A 140 3.18 -19.86 16.42
CA GLY A 140 3.25 -20.16 17.84
C GLY A 140 3.65 -18.97 18.69
N GLU A 141 3.07 -18.89 19.89
CA GLU A 141 3.18 -17.73 20.79
C GLU A 141 4.63 -17.47 21.23
N GLU A 142 5.40 -18.52 21.43
CA GLU A 142 6.83 -18.42 21.82
C GLU A 142 7.66 -17.71 20.75
N ILE A 143 7.49 -18.09 19.48
CA ILE A 143 8.21 -17.48 18.35
C ILE A 143 7.74 -16.05 18.13
N PHE A 144 6.44 -15.80 18.27
CA PHE A 144 5.87 -14.46 18.15
C PHE A 144 6.46 -13.53 19.21
N THR A 145 6.43 -13.91 20.48
CA THR A 145 6.97 -13.12 21.60
C THR A 145 8.46 -12.86 21.43
N LYS A 146 9.22 -13.86 21.04
CA LYS A 146 10.68 -13.73 20.83
C LYS A 146 11.01 -12.71 19.73
N ASN A 147 10.27 -12.68 18.64
CA ASN A 147 10.63 -11.90 17.45
C ASN A 147 9.95 -10.53 17.38
N TYR A 148 8.76 -10.38 17.95
CA TYR A 148 7.90 -9.21 17.73
C TYR A 148 7.49 -8.47 19.01
N ASP A 149 7.37 -9.15 20.15
CA ASP A 149 6.90 -8.51 21.39
C ASP A 149 8.04 -7.84 22.19
N LYS A 150 9.27 -8.36 22.09
CA LYS A 150 10.44 -7.81 22.80
C LYS A 150 10.87 -6.40 22.37
N LYS A 151 10.32 -5.85 21.31
CA LYS A 151 10.64 -4.49 20.83
C LYS A 151 9.80 -3.39 21.46
N LYS A 152 8.87 -3.70 22.37
CA LYS A 152 8.06 -2.70 23.10
C LYS A 152 8.66 -2.22 24.42
N GLY A 153 9.82 -2.73 24.81
CA GLY A 153 10.40 -2.50 26.15
C GLY A 153 11.76 -1.81 26.18
N SER A 154 12.14 -1.08 25.13
CA SER A 154 13.39 -0.31 25.12
C SER A 154 13.12 1.07 24.51
N ASP A 155 12.57 1.94 25.33
CA ASP A 155 12.64 3.40 25.26
C ASP A 155 13.06 3.91 26.65
#